data_45be90b6a4a72365972790d9ff6dc627
#
_entry.id   45be90b6a4a72365972790d9ff6dc627
#
_cell.length_a   1.000
_cell.length_b   1.000
_cell.length_c   1.000
_cell.angle_alpha   90.00
_cell.angle_beta   90.00
_cell.angle_gamma   90.00
#
_symmetry.space_group_name_H-M   'P 1'
#
loop_
_entity.id
_entity.type
_entity.pdbx_description
1 polymer ?
#
loop_
_entity_poly.entity_id
_entity_poly.type
_entity_poly.pdbx_seq_one_letter_code
_entity_poly.pdbx_strand_id
1 'polypeptide(L)'
;MFSKLKLLIFTIIFSSCLSVNDEKMISSDEKFYIVENIHENDVVEEITEKYDANKMVFIKGGKFNFGSDTGLERERPEREVIIQSFLIDKNLVTVEDFRNFVNESHYVTEAEIFGNAIVYEDSVGTWQLVEGANWQYPLGKNKTVALNNHPVTQVSWNDALAYCNFCD
;
A
#
# COMPACT_ATOMS: atom_id res chain seq x y z
N MET A 1 25.61 -21.56 -4.26
CA MET A 1 24.76 -21.31 -5.43
C MET A 1 23.39 -20.79 -5.04
N PHE A 2 23.15 -20.47 -3.77
CA PHE A 2 21.87 -20.01 -3.19
C PHE A 2 21.75 -18.50 -2.98
N SER A 3 22.78 -17.73 -3.33
CA SER A 3 22.83 -16.27 -3.07
C SER A 3 22.17 -15.40 -4.14
N LYS A 4 21.87 -15.97 -5.32
CA LYS A 4 21.30 -15.17 -6.44
C LYS A 4 19.76 -15.16 -6.49
N LEU A 5 19.11 -16.09 -5.78
CA LEU A 5 17.64 -16.18 -5.76
C LEU A 5 17.01 -15.14 -4.81
N LYS A 6 17.68 -14.82 -3.70
CA LYS A 6 17.22 -13.80 -2.73
C LYS A 6 17.10 -12.38 -3.32
N LEU A 7 17.87 -12.08 -4.36
CA LEU A 7 17.85 -10.74 -4.99
C LEU A 7 16.64 -10.52 -5.91
N LEU A 8 16.03 -11.63 -6.39
CA LEU A 8 14.90 -11.56 -7.32
C LEU A 8 13.56 -11.29 -6.62
N ILE A 9 13.43 -11.76 -5.38
CA ILE A 9 12.20 -11.56 -4.57
C ILE A 9 12.09 -10.10 -4.10
N PHE A 10 13.24 -9.46 -3.84
CA PHE A 10 13.29 -8.06 -3.41
C PHE A 10 12.76 -7.06 -4.45
N THR A 11 12.86 -7.40 -5.75
CA THR A 11 12.37 -6.54 -6.84
C THR A 11 10.85 -6.65 -7.07
N ILE A 12 10.21 -7.73 -6.64
CA ILE A 12 8.76 -7.94 -6.83
C ILE A 12 7.94 -7.14 -5.81
N ILE A 13 8.46 -6.96 -4.59
CA ILE A 13 7.76 -6.28 -3.49
C ILE A 13 7.79 -4.75 -3.64
N PHE A 14 8.81 -4.20 -4.31
CA PHE A 14 9.01 -2.76 -4.43
C PHE A 14 8.10 -2.05 -5.45
N SER A 15 7.42 -2.83 -6.32
CA SER A 15 6.61 -2.25 -7.41
C SER A 15 5.20 -1.82 -7.01
N SER A 16 4.69 -2.23 -5.85
CA SER A 16 3.32 -1.90 -5.45
C SER A 16 3.18 -0.58 -4.68
N CYS A 17 4.29 0.01 -4.21
CA CYS A 17 4.30 1.27 -3.45
C CYS A 17 4.94 2.47 -4.18
N LEU A 18 5.39 2.34 -5.44
CA LEU A 18 6.00 3.47 -6.15
C LEU A 18 4.95 4.33 -6.85
N SER A 19 4.74 5.51 -6.29
CA SER A 19 3.97 6.60 -6.89
C SER A 19 4.57 7.07 -8.21
N VAL A 20 3.70 7.33 -9.16
CA VAL A 20 3.98 8.04 -10.40
C VAL A 20 4.44 9.47 -10.07
N ASN A 21 5.72 9.70 -10.05
CA ASN A 21 6.39 10.98 -10.40
C ASN A 21 7.88 10.84 -10.11
N ASP A 22 8.62 10.41 -11.14
CA ASP A 22 9.93 10.96 -11.48
C ASP A 22 10.40 10.25 -12.74
N GLU A 23 10.41 10.99 -13.85
CA GLU A 23 11.18 10.64 -15.04
C GLU A 23 12.67 10.67 -14.70
N LYS A 24 13.16 9.63 -14.07
CA LYS A 24 14.58 9.35 -14.01
C LYS A 24 14.86 8.29 -15.06
N MET A 25 15.51 8.72 -16.15
CA MET A 25 16.07 7.84 -17.15
C MET A 25 16.88 6.74 -16.46
N ILE A 26 16.32 5.52 -16.46
CA ILE A 26 17.02 4.33 -16.01
C ILE A 26 18.09 4.03 -17.05
N SER A 27 19.34 4.02 -16.61
CA SER A 27 20.48 3.68 -17.45
C SER A 27 20.32 2.25 -17.98
N SER A 28 20.76 2.04 -19.22
CA SER A 28 20.54 0.86 -20.06
C SER A 28 21.26 -0.42 -19.61
N ASP A 29 21.74 -0.51 -18.38
CA ASP A 29 22.60 -1.61 -17.92
C ASP A 29 21.96 -2.56 -16.87
N GLU A 30 20.69 -2.37 -16.49
CA GLU A 30 19.99 -3.38 -15.71
C GLU A 30 19.50 -4.49 -16.63
N LYS A 31 20.25 -5.59 -16.66
CA LYS A 31 19.85 -6.84 -17.29
C LYS A 31 18.55 -7.34 -16.66
N PHE A 32 17.44 -7.14 -17.38
CA PHE A 32 16.21 -7.88 -17.14
C PHE A 32 16.50 -9.36 -17.35
N TYR A 33 16.64 -10.12 -16.29
CA TYR A 33 16.60 -11.57 -16.38
C TYR A 33 15.15 -11.97 -16.63
N ILE A 34 14.81 -12.24 -17.88
CA ILE A 34 13.60 -12.98 -18.23
C ILE A 34 13.79 -14.36 -17.61
N VAL A 35 13.09 -14.64 -16.53
CA VAL A 35 13.02 -15.98 -15.96
C VAL A 35 12.01 -16.76 -16.82
N GLU A 36 12.46 -17.21 -17.97
CA GLU A 36 11.76 -18.20 -18.76
C GLU A 36 11.84 -19.53 -17.97
N ASN A 37 10.67 -20.07 -17.58
CA ASN A 37 10.45 -21.38 -16.96
C ASN A 37 10.47 -21.47 -15.40
N ILE A 38 10.06 -20.48 -14.66
CA ILE A 38 9.57 -20.75 -13.30
C ILE A 38 8.11 -21.19 -13.41
N HIS A 39 7.80 -22.44 -13.02
CA HIS A 39 6.42 -22.88 -12.89
C HIS A 39 5.70 -21.99 -11.88
N GLU A 40 4.50 -21.53 -12.21
CA GLU A 40 3.64 -20.68 -11.37
C GLU A 40 3.51 -21.25 -9.94
N ASN A 41 3.52 -22.57 -9.80
CA ASN A 41 3.45 -23.29 -8.54
C ASN A 41 4.70 -23.12 -7.67
N ASP A 42 5.91 -23.07 -8.25
CA ASP A 42 7.17 -22.92 -7.49
C ASP A 42 7.28 -21.50 -6.89
N VAL A 43 6.80 -20.48 -7.60
CA VAL A 43 6.75 -19.09 -7.11
C VAL A 43 5.71 -18.95 -6.00
N VAL A 44 4.55 -19.57 -6.14
CA VAL A 44 3.48 -19.55 -5.13
C VAL A 44 3.94 -20.25 -3.86
N GLU A 45 4.65 -21.38 -3.97
CA GLU A 45 5.12 -22.14 -2.80
C GLU A 45 6.21 -21.36 -2.03
N GLU A 46 7.16 -20.73 -2.70
CA GLU A 46 8.20 -19.89 -2.05
C GLU A 46 7.62 -18.62 -1.41
N ILE A 47 6.61 -18.02 -2.04
CA ILE A 47 5.91 -16.84 -1.51
C ILE A 47 5.07 -17.19 -0.28
N THR A 48 4.39 -18.35 -0.28
CA THR A 48 3.57 -18.78 0.86
C THR A 48 4.38 -19.17 2.10
N GLU A 49 5.65 -19.52 1.95
CA GLU A 49 6.55 -19.74 3.09
C GLU A 49 6.95 -18.43 3.81
N LYS A 50 7.03 -17.32 3.07
CA LYS A 50 7.43 -16.01 3.62
C LYS A 50 6.25 -15.18 4.13
N TYR A 51 5.10 -15.27 3.47
CA TYR A 51 3.92 -14.46 3.76
C TYR A 51 2.72 -15.33 4.13
N ASP A 52 1.88 -14.85 5.05
CA ASP A 52 0.67 -15.55 5.44
C ASP A 52 -0.34 -15.59 4.28
N ALA A 53 -0.36 -16.72 3.57
CA ALA A 53 -1.28 -16.95 2.45
C ALA A 53 -2.77 -16.82 2.84
N ASN A 54 -3.09 -16.86 4.14
CA ASN A 54 -4.45 -16.60 4.61
C ASN A 54 -4.80 -15.11 4.57
N LYS A 55 -3.81 -14.24 4.67
CA LYS A 55 -3.98 -12.77 4.69
C LYS A 55 -3.86 -12.14 3.31
N MET A 56 -3.11 -12.73 2.37
CA MET A 56 -2.79 -12.14 1.08
C MET A 56 -3.41 -12.92 -0.09
N VAL A 57 -3.52 -12.25 -1.24
CA VAL A 57 -3.91 -12.82 -2.54
C VAL A 57 -2.80 -12.57 -3.54
N PHE A 58 -2.41 -13.61 -4.26
CA PHE A 58 -1.52 -13.48 -5.40
C PHE A 58 -2.28 -12.93 -6.62
N ILE A 59 -1.79 -11.84 -7.16
CA ILE A 59 -2.29 -11.23 -8.39
C ILE A 59 -1.28 -11.49 -9.50
N LYS A 60 -1.71 -12.24 -10.51
CA LYS A 60 -0.88 -12.55 -11.67
C LYS A 60 -0.68 -11.29 -12.51
N GLY A 61 0.58 -11.00 -12.82
CA GLY A 61 0.96 -9.93 -13.72
C GLY A 61 0.48 -10.15 -15.15
N GLY A 62 0.52 -9.09 -15.92
CA GLY A 62 0.10 -9.13 -17.32
C GLY A 62 -0.15 -7.74 -17.88
N LYS A 63 -0.75 -7.72 -19.07
CA LYS A 63 -1.18 -6.50 -19.75
C LYS A 63 -2.60 -6.15 -19.35
N PHE A 64 -2.86 -4.87 -19.07
CA PHE A 64 -4.21 -4.36 -18.88
C PHE A 64 -4.34 -2.92 -19.39
N ASN A 65 -5.55 -2.49 -19.67
CA ASN A 65 -5.84 -1.13 -20.06
C ASN A 65 -6.01 -0.24 -18.82
N PHE A 66 -5.15 0.76 -18.70
CA PHE A 66 -5.20 1.79 -17.67
C PHE A 66 -5.80 3.07 -18.22
N GLY A 67 -6.75 3.64 -17.48
CA GLY A 67 -7.47 4.83 -17.88
C GLY A 67 -8.77 4.51 -18.62
N SER A 68 -9.41 5.55 -19.17
CA SER A 68 -10.67 5.42 -19.91
C SER A 68 -10.85 6.62 -20.85
N ASP A 69 -11.09 6.35 -22.13
CA ASP A 69 -11.42 7.41 -23.12
C ASP A 69 -12.88 7.85 -23.03
N THR A 70 -13.74 7.08 -22.35
CA THR A 70 -15.16 7.36 -22.15
C THR A 70 -15.50 7.89 -20.76
N GLY A 71 -14.53 7.86 -19.83
CA GLY A 71 -14.67 8.34 -18.45
C GLY A 71 -14.41 9.84 -18.30
N LEU A 72 -13.98 10.26 -17.11
CA LEU A 72 -13.64 11.64 -16.82
C LEU A 72 -12.39 12.07 -17.61
N GLU A 73 -12.28 13.36 -17.92
CA GLU A 73 -11.14 13.90 -18.68
C GLU A 73 -9.77 13.56 -18.04
N ARG A 74 -9.68 13.57 -16.72
CA ARG A 74 -8.48 13.21 -15.96
C ARG A 74 -8.10 11.71 -16.02
N GLU A 75 -8.97 10.86 -16.53
CA GLU A 75 -8.74 9.42 -16.69
C GLU A 75 -8.15 9.09 -18.05
N ARG A 76 -8.12 10.06 -18.97
CA ARG A 76 -7.59 9.89 -20.34
C ARG A 76 -6.07 10.10 -20.41
N PRO A 77 -5.41 9.51 -21.40
CA PRO A 77 -5.92 8.54 -22.37
C PRO A 77 -5.97 7.12 -21.79
N GLU A 78 -6.81 6.26 -22.34
CA GLU A 78 -6.69 4.81 -22.14
C GLU A 78 -5.37 4.33 -22.75
N ARG A 79 -4.59 3.53 -22.01
CA ARG A 79 -3.30 3.02 -22.43
C ARG A 79 -3.06 1.60 -21.91
N GLU A 80 -2.44 0.76 -22.75
CA GLU A 80 -1.98 -0.54 -22.30
C GLU A 80 -0.76 -0.38 -21.39
N VAL A 81 -0.80 -1.02 -20.22
CA VAL A 81 0.31 -1.10 -19.29
C VAL A 81 0.59 -2.56 -18.93
N ILE A 82 1.83 -2.85 -18.57
CA ILE A 82 2.26 -4.16 -18.10
C ILE A 82 2.59 -4.04 -16.62
N ILE A 83 1.99 -4.90 -15.80
CA ILE A 83 2.33 -5.02 -14.39
C ILE A 83 2.96 -6.38 -14.12
N GLN A 84 3.86 -6.41 -13.15
CA GLN A 84 4.40 -7.66 -12.63
C GLN A 84 3.41 -8.33 -11.69
N SER A 85 3.58 -9.63 -11.43
CA SER A 85 2.81 -10.32 -10.40
C SER A 85 3.15 -9.74 -9.03
N PHE A 86 2.14 -9.66 -8.15
CA PHE A 86 2.31 -9.12 -6.79
C PHE A 86 1.35 -9.79 -5.80
N LEU A 87 1.62 -9.62 -4.53
CA LEU A 87 0.73 -9.98 -3.44
C LEU A 87 -0.01 -8.73 -2.96
N ILE A 88 -1.28 -8.90 -2.62
CA ILE A 88 -2.09 -7.85 -1.99
C ILE A 88 -2.83 -8.42 -0.80
N ASP A 89 -2.93 -7.66 0.28
CA ASP A 89 -3.74 -8.03 1.42
C ASP A 89 -5.21 -8.18 1.06
N LYS A 90 -5.87 -9.21 1.61
CA LYS A 90 -7.32 -9.44 1.43
C LYS A 90 -8.17 -8.34 2.06
N ASN A 91 -7.65 -7.72 3.10
CA ASN A 91 -8.33 -6.72 3.89
C ASN A 91 -7.50 -5.44 3.96
N LEU A 92 -8.15 -4.33 4.24
CA LEU A 92 -7.48 -3.09 4.56
C LEU A 92 -6.69 -3.24 5.87
N VAL A 93 -5.60 -2.47 6.02
CA VAL A 93 -4.83 -2.39 7.26
C VAL A 93 -5.75 -2.01 8.41
N THR A 94 -5.76 -2.83 9.45
CA THR A 94 -6.62 -2.59 10.61
C THR A 94 -6.00 -1.61 11.60
N VAL A 95 -6.82 -1.04 12.48
CA VAL A 95 -6.35 -0.22 13.61
C VAL A 95 -5.38 -1.01 14.51
N GLU A 96 -5.57 -2.32 14.66
CA GLU A 96 -4.67 -3.18 15.44
C GLU A 96 -3.30 -3.32 14.78
N ASP A 97 -3.26 -3.60 13.47
CA ASP A 97 -2.00 -3.70 12.71
C ASP A 97 -1.23 -2.37 12.75
N PHE A 98 -1.93 -1.26 12.53
CA PHE A 98 -1.32 0.07 12.58
C PHE A 98 -0.84 0.45 13.98
N ARG A 99 -1.55 0.04 15.02
CA ARG A 99 -1.14 0.21 16.42
C ARG A 99 0.14 -0.54 16.74
N ASN A 100 0.28 -1.78 16.25
CA ASN A 100 1.50 -2.56 16.41
C ASN A 100 2.69 -1.85 15.77
N PHE A 101 2.52 -1.36 14.54
CA PHE A 101 3.52 -0.53 13.87
C PHE A 101 3.92 0.69 14.71
N VAL A 102 2.96 1.50 15.16
CA VAL A 102 3.23 2.70 15.96
C VAL A 102 3.96 2.35 17.27
N ASN A 103 3.54 1.27 17.95
CA ASN A 103 4.14 0.86 19.21
C ASN A 103 5.59 0.40 19.04
N GLU A 104 5.89 -0.35 17.98
CA GLU A 104 7.22 -0.90 17.74
C GLU A 104 8.19 0.13 17.14
N SER A 105 7.70 0.95 16.20
CA SER A 105 8.52 1.96 15.52
C SER A 105 8.60 3.31 16.26
N HIS A 106 7.70 3.56 17.24
CA HIS A 106 7.50 4.85 17.87
C HIS A 106 7.15 5.97 16.88
N TYR A 107 6.50 5.61 15.76
CA TYR A 107 6.10 6.53 14.71
C TYR A 107 5.01 7.49 15.22
N VAL A 108 5.09 8.75 14.83
CA VAL A 108 4.08 9.78 15.11
C VAL A 108 3.47 10.21 13.79
N THR A 109 2.16 10.04 13.64
CA THR A 109 1.45 10.35 12.38
C THR A 109 1.35 11.85 12.13
N GLU A 110 1.17 12.25 10.88
CA GLU A 110 0.99 13.67 10.51
C GLU A 110 -0.23 14.27 11.22
N ALA A 111 -1.33 13.52 11.36
CA ALA A 111 -2.49 13.98 12.11
C ALA A 111 -2.19 14.26 13.59
N GLU A 112 -1.31 13.47 14.22
CA GLU A 112 -0.85 13.71 15.58
C GLU A 112 0.08 14.92 15.67
N ILE A 113 0.98 15.11 14.68
CA ILE A 113 1.88 16.27 14.59
C ILE A 113 1.09 17.56 14.40
N PHE A 114 0.11 17.58 13.50
CA PHE A 114 -0.74 18.75 13.23
C PHE A 114 -1.80 18.99 14.31
N GLY A 115 -2.09 17.96 15.11
CA GLY A 115 -3.11 18.01 16.16
C GLY A 115 -4.55 17.99 15.63
N ASN A 116 -4.76 17.69 14.36
CA ASN A 116 -6.08 17.66 13.71
C ASN A 116 -6.08 16.80 12.45
N ALA A 117 -7.27 16.44 12.00
CA ALA A 117 -7.47 15.80 10.68
C ALA A 117 -8.84 16.20 10.09
N ILE A 118 -9.01 15.93 8.80
CA ILE A 118 -10.23 16.23 8.09
C ILE A 118 -11.23 15.08 8.29
N VAL A 119 -12.41 15.40 8.83
CA VAL A 119 -13.50 14.45 9.10
C VAL A 119 -14.73 14.87 8.32
N TYR A 120 -15.44 13.91 7.72
CA TYR A 120 -16.75 14.18 7.11
C TYR A 120 -17.81 14.25 8.22
N GLU A 121 -18.50 15.37 8.32
CA GLU A 121 -19.56 15.59 9.32
C GLU A 121 -20.93 15.44 8.64
N ASP A 122 -21.57 14.29 8.88
CA ASP A 122 -22.86 13.94 8.27
C ASP A 122 -23.96 14.97 8.57
N SER A 123 -23.93 15.58 9.75
CA SER A 123 -24.96 16.54 10.17
C SER A 123 -24.99 17.83 9.34
N VAL A 124 -23.85 18.20 8.78
CA VAL A 124 -23.70 19.40 7.92
C VAL A 124 -23.36 19.04 6.48
N GLY A 125 -23.12 17.78 6.18
CA GLY A 125 -22.89 17.27 4.82
C GLY A 125 -21.59 17.75 4.19
N THR A 126 -20.56 18.03 4.99
CA THR A 126 -19.28 18.56 4.50
C THR A 126 -18.09 18.09 5.32
N TRP A 127 -16.89 18.22 4.74
CA TRP A 127 -15.63 17.96 5.39
C TRP A 127 -15.25 19.08 6.36
N GLN A 128 -14.87 18.72 7.58
CA GLN A 128 -14.49 19.64 8.64
C GLN A 128 -13.09 19.29 9.18
N LEU A 129 -12.32 20.31 9.53
CA LEU A 129 -11.07 20.13 10.26
C LEU A 129 -11.40 19.95 11.74
N VAL A 130 -11.08 18.78 12.30
CA VAL A 130 -11.44 18.41 13.66
C VAL A 130 -10.19 18.28 14.52
N GLU A 131 -10.13 19.06 15.61
CA GLU A 131 -9.04 19.01 16.58
C GLU A 131 -8.97 17.65 17.29
N GLY A 132 -7.75 17.11 17.41
CA GLY A 132 -7.47 15.83 18.03
C GLY A 132 -7.96 14.60 17.24
N ALA A 133 -8.47 14.79 16.01
CA ALA A 133 -8.74 13.66 15.14
C ALA A 133 -7.42 13.03 14.64
N ASN A 134 -7.31 11.72 14.78
CA ASN A 134 -6.16 10.90 14.35
C ASN A 134 -6.59 9.44 14.22
N TRP A 135 -5.67 8.55 13.94
CA TRP A 135 -5.96 7.13 13.73
C TRP A 135 -6.58 6.42 14.96
N GLN A 136 -6.33 6.90 16.20
CA GLN A 136 -6.94 6.37 17.44
C GLN A 136 -8.33 6.96 17.69
N TYR A 137 -8.52 8.23 17.34
CA TYR A 137 -9.73 9.02 17.54
C TYR A 137 -10.20 9.63 16.21
N PRO A 138 -10.73 8.81 15.28
CA PRO A 138 -10.98 9.26 13.91
C PRO A 138 -12.00 10.39 13.78
N LEU A 139 -12.84 10.57 14.78
CA LEU A 139 -13.83 11.66 14.86
C LEU A 139 -13.44 12.77 15.86
N GLY A 140 -12.21 12.73 16.40
CA GLY A 140 -11.70 13.69 17.39
C GLY A 140 -11.58 13.12 18.79
N LYS A 141 -10.70 13.72 19.61
CA LYS A 141 -10.25 13.23 20.91
C LYS A 141 -11.37 12.92 21.93
N ASN A 142 -12.50 13.62 21.83
CA ASN A 142 -13.65 13.45 22.75
C ASN A 142 -14.75 12.54 22.17
N LYS A 143 -14.45 11.83 21.10
CA LYS A 143 -15.36 10.91 20.42
C LYS A 143 -14.93 9.46 20.63
N THR A 144 -15.64 8.54 19.97
CA THR A 144 -15.38 7.10 20.08
C THR A 144 -13.98 6.75 19.59
N VAL A 145 -13.29 5.92 20.35
CA VAL A 145 -11.99 5.32 19.99
C VAL A 145 -12.21 4.36 18.81
N ALA A 146 -11.26 4.33 17.88
CA ALA A 146 -11.26 3.38 16.77
C ALA A 146 -11.24 1.94 17.28
N LEU A 147 -12.08 1.07 16.68
CA LEU A 147 -12.11 -0.35 17.01
C LEU A 147 -10.95 -1.08 16.32
N ASN A 148 -10.33 -2.01 17.03
CA ASN A 148 -9.14 -2.72 16.56
C ASN A 148 -9.30 -3.40 15.20
N ASN A 149 -10.46 -4.01 14.95
CA ASN A 149 -10.75 -4.74 13.72
C ASN A 149 -11.34 -3.88 12.58
N HIS A 150 -11.42 -2.56 12.77
CA HIS A 150 -11.83 -1.63 11.71
C HIS A 150 -10.62 -1.20 10.88
N PRO A 151 -10.83 -0.80 9.62
CA PRO A 151 -9.78 -0.17 8.83
C PRO A 151 -9.23 1.07 9.53
N VAL A 152 -7.92 1.26 9.51
CA VAL A 152 -7.29 2.48 10.00
C VAL A 152 -7.66 3.66 9.07
N THR A 153 -7.98 4.78 9.68
CA THR A 153 -8.30 6.05 8.98
C THR A 153 -7.51 7.21 9.59
N GLN A 154 -7.63 8.40 9.03
CA GLN A 154 -6.89 9.60 9.47
C GLN A 154 -5.36 9.41 9.40
N VAL A 155 -4.91 8.67 8.40
CA VAL A 155 -3.51 8.46 8.04
C VAL A 155 -3.23 9.15 6.70
N SER A 156 -2.07 9.78 6.58
CA SER A 156 -1.61 10.41 5.36
C SER A 156 -0.93 9.40 4.43
N TRP A 157 -0.57 9.86 3.22
CA TRP A 157 0.27 9.07 2.33
C TRP A 157 1.64 8.76 2.94
N ASN A 158 2.23 9.72 3.67
CA ASN A 158 3.52 9.53 4.36
C ASN A 158 3.42 8.50 5.47
N ASP A 159 2.31 8.52 6.25
CA ASP A 159 2.04 7.53 7.29
C ASP A 159 1.90 6.12 6.70
N ALA A 160 1.19 6.00 5.56
CA ALA A 160 1.04 4.73 4.86
C ALA A 160 2.39 4.22 4.32
N LEU A 161 3.23 5.10 3.77
CA LEU A 161 4.57 4.74 3.31
C LEU A 161 5.46 4.27 4.46
N ALA A 162 5.40 4.95 5.61
CA ALA A 162 6.14 4.54 6.81
C ALA A 162 5.69 3.16 7.31
N TYR A 163 4.38 2.88 7.26
CA TYR A 163 3.83 1.56 7.58
C TYR A 163 4.36 0.49 6.61
N CYS A 164 4.34 0.74 5.31
CA CYS A 164 4.87 -0.21 4.32
C CYS A 164 6.35 -0.54 4.58
N ASN A 165 7.18 0.49 4.83
CA ASN A 165 8.61 0.31 5.12
C ASN A 165 8.88 -0.46 6.43
N PHE A 166 7.93 -0.47 7.36
CA PHE A 166 8.01 -1.26 8.59
C PHE A 166 7.68 -2.74 8.35
N CYS A 167 6.79 -3.03 7.40
CA CYS A 167 6.36 -4.40 7.08
C CYS A 167 7.36 -5.18 6.20
N ASP A 168 8.33 -4.50 5.55
CA ASP A 168 9.37 -5.10 4.67
C ASP A 168 10.49 -5.76 5.50
#